data_827b4067716a44d071804149ec9cab15
#
_entry.id   827b4067716a44d071804149ec9cab15
#
_cell.length_a   1.000
_cell.length_b   1.000
_cell.length_c   1.000
_cell.angle_alpha   90.00
_cell.angle_beta   90.00
_cell.angle_gamma   90.00
#
_symmetry.space_group_name_H-M   'P 1'
#
loop_
_entity.id
_entity.type
_entity.pdbx_description
1 polymer ?
#
loop_
_entity_poly.entity_id
_entity_poly.type
_entity_poly.pdbx_seq_one_letter_code
_entity_poly.pdbx_strand_id
1 'polypeptide(L)'
;ALKDAGCTVYELSRRAQGVEGLHHIRCDITDEDQVRAAVAEIMDRAGRIDVLVNNAGFGISGAVEFTDTAEAQRLLDVNFFGMVRMNKAVLPYMREAGRGRIVNLSSVAAVAPIPFQTYYSASKAAVNAYTMALANELRPFGITVCAVQPGDIHTGFTAARVKTMEGDDAYGGRIGRSVQRMEHDEQNGMDPAKAGAFIARVAMKRRPKPIYTIRLDYQFFVFLTRILPGRTLNWLIGLLYAK
;
A
#
# COMPACT_ATOMS: atom_id res chain seq x y z
N ALA A 1 -2.34 -3.24 -17.15
CA ALA A 1 -1.57 -2.03 -17.39
C ALA A 1 -0.09 -2.33 -17.67
N LEU A 2 0.66 -3.00 -16.79
CA LEU A 2 2.07 -3.37 -17.07
C LEU A 2 2.18 -4.36 -18.23
N LYS A 3 1.30 -5.37 -18.29
CA LYS A 3 1.19 -6.31 -19.41
C LYS A 3 0.94 -5.56 -20.73
N ASP A 4 -0.01 -4.62 -20.72
CA ASP A 4 -0.36 -3.82 -21.90
C ASP A 4 0.80 -2.90 -22.36
N ALA A 5 1.70 -2.57 -21.43
CA ALA A 5 2.93 -1.86 -21.70
C ALA A 5 4.08 -2.77 -22.18
N GLY A 6 3.82 -4.05 -22.47
CA GLY A 6 4.79 -5.01 -22.99
C GLY A 6 5.67 -5.68 -21.92
N CYS A 7 5.33 -5.57 -20.64
CA CYS A 7 6.08 -6.23 -19.59
C CYS A 7 5.63 -7.69 -19.40
N THR A 8 6.59 -8.58 -19.12
CA THR A 8 6.30 -9.89 -18.54
C THR A 8 5.95 -9.71 -17.07
N VAL A 9 4.73 -10.09 -16.66
CA VAL A 9 4.22 -9.81 -15.33
C VAL A 9 4.01 -11.11 -14.56
N TYR A 10 4.66 -11.20 -13.40
CA TYR A 10 4.43 -12.23 -12.40
C TYR A 10 3.55 -11.68 -11.29
N GLU A 11 2.45 -12.38 -11.01
CA GLU A 11 1.52 -12.05 -9.94
C GLU A 11 1.73 -13.03 -8.78
N LEU A 12 2.02 -12.50 -7.60
CA LEU A 12 2.15 -13.26 -6.37
C LEU A 12 0.91 -13.01 -5.50
N SER A 13 0.18 -14.06 -5.18
CA SER A 13 -0.97 -13.96 -4.26
C SER A 13 -1.29 -15.32 -3.63
N ARG A 14 -2.09 -15.30 -2.57
CA ARG A 14 -2.56 -16.52 -1.87
C ARG A 14 -3.64 -17.29 -2.63
N ARG A 15 -4.19 -16.73 -3.70
CA ARG A 15 -5.22 -17.36 -4.52
C ARG A 15 -4.69 -18.64 -5.15
N ALA A 16 -5.58 -19.58 -5.40
CA ALA A 16 -5.24 -20.80 -6.14
C ALA A 16 -5.01 -20.53 -7.63
N GLN A 17 -5.68 -19.51 -8.18
CA GLN A 17 -5.61 -19.10 -9.57
C GLN A 17 -5.29 -17.62 -9.68
N GLY A 18 -4.43 -17.27 -10.64
CA GLY A 18 -4.04 -15.90 -10.93
C GLY A 18 -5.01 -15.18 -11.88
N VAL A 19 -4.63 -13.97 -12.25
CA VAL A 19 -5.32 -13.20 -13.28
C VAL A 19 -4.95 -13.75 -14.64
N GLU A 20 -5.94 -13.93 -15.50
CA GLU A 20 -5.75 -14.43 -16.87
C GLU A 20 -4.69 -13.64 -17.64
N GLY A 21 -3.79 -14.39 -18.25
CA GLY A 21 -2.70 -13.82 -19.04
C GLY A 21 -1.55 -13.20 -18.24
N LEU A 22 -1.48 -13.46 -16.92
CA LEU A 22 -0.31 -13.20 -16.09
C LEU A 22 0.33 -14.53 -15.64
N HIS A 23 1.63 -14.49 -15.31
CA HIS A 23 2.27 -15.62 -14.65
C HIS A 23 1.94 -15.57 -13.16
N HIS A 24 1.20 -16.57 -12.70
CA HIS A 24 0.80 -16.63 -11.29
C HIS A 24 1.72 -17.57 -10.50
N ILE A 25 2.13 -17.10 -9.32
CA ILE A 25 2.83 -17.89 -8.31
C ILE A 25 2.07 -17.77 -7.00
N ARG A 26 1.63 -18.88 -6.43
CA ARG A 26 0.97 -18.84 -5.12
C ARG A 26 2.00 -18.54 -4.04
N CYS A 27 1.79 -17.44 -3.32
CA CYS A 27 2.71 -16.98 -2.29
C CYS A 27 1.96 -16.20 -1.20
N ASP A 28 2.21 -16.53 0.06
CA ASP A 28 1.86 -15.70 1.20
C ASP A 28 3.08 -14.85 1.57
N ILE A 29 2.96 -13.54 1.46
CA ILE A 29 4.06 -12.61 1.77
C ILE A 29 4.39 -12.50 3.25
N THR A 30 3.58 -13.11 4.13
CA THR A 30 3.88 -13.23 5.57
C THR A 30 4.81 -14.40 5.87
N ASP A 31 5.03 -15.28 4.90
CA ASP A 31 5.93 -16.42 4.97
C ASP A 31 7.23 -16.14 4.18
N GLU A 32 8.35 -16.06 4.89
CA GLU A 32 9.64 -15.70 4.29
C GLU A 32 10.18 -16.78 3.35
N ASP A 33 9.89 -18.06 3.60
CA ASP A 33 10.32 -19.17 2.75
C ASP A 33 9.54 -19.19 1.43
N GLN A 34 8.22 -18.96 1.48
CA GLN A 34 7.41 -18.83 0.27
C GLN A 34 7.86 -17.63 -0.58
N VAL A 35 8.16 -16.50 0.06
CA VAL A 35 8.68 -15.31 -0.65
C VAL A 35 10.00 -15.63 -1.34
N ARG A 36 10.95 -16.27 -0.65
CA ARG A 36 12.24 -16.66 -1.25
C ARG A 36 12.06 -17.63 -2.41
N ALA A 37 11.23 -18.64 -2.23
CA ALA A 37 10.94 -19.64 -3.28
C ALA A 37 10.29 -18.99 -4.52
N ALA A 38 9.32 -18.09 -4.32
CA ALA A 38 8.65 -17.40 -5.42
C ALA A 38 9.62 -16.49 -6.19
N VAL A 39 10.49 -15.76 -5.51
CA VAL A 39 11.50 -14.91 -6.17
C VAL A 39 12.52 -15.76 -6.93
N ALA A 40 12.99 -16.88 -6.36
CA ALA A 40 13.89 -17.83 -7.04
C ALA A 40 13.22 -18.38 -8.31
N GLU A 41 11.96 -18.80 -8.23
CA GLU A 41 11.21 -19.29 -9.40
C GLU A 41 11.10 -18.23 -10.51
N ILE A 42 10.89 -16.95 -10.16
CA ILE A 42 10.88 -15.86 -11.14
C ILE A 42 12.26 -15.71 -11.79
N MET A 43 13.32 -15.77 -11.00
CA MET A 43 14.69 -15.68 -11.52
C MET A 43 15.03 -16.85 -12.45
N ASP A 44 14.63 -18.06 -12.11
CA ASP A 44 14.83 -19.25 -12.96
C ASP A 44 14.09 -19.13 -14.31
N ARG A 45 12.88 -18.57 -14.29
CA ARG A 45 12.04 -18.43 -15.49
C ARG A 45 12.39 -17.21 -16.35
N ALA A 46 12.71 -16.08 -15.73
CA ALA A 46 12.88 -14.79 -16.41
C ALA A 46 14.34 -14.30 -16.43
N GLY A 47 15.21 -14.83 -15.59
CA GLY A 47 16.61 -14.43 -15.46
C GLY A 47 16.81 -13.03 -14.86
N ARG A 48 15.75 -12.29 -14.57
CA ARG A 48 15.82 -10.91 -14.07
C ARG A 48 14.53 -10.43 -13.42
N ILE A 49 14.65 -9.45 -12.54
CA ILE A 49 13.50 -8.69 -11.99
C ILE A 49 13.83 -7.20 -12.14
N ASP A 50 13.11 -6.50 -13.01
CA ASP A 50 13.34 -5.07 -13.26
C ASP A 50 12.50 -4.19 -12.34
N VAL A 51 11.29 -4.63 -12.01
CA VAL A 51 10.31 -3.87 -11.23
C VAL A 51 9.64 -4.77 -10.20
N LEU A 52 9.63 -4.35 -8.96
CA LEU A 52 8.79 -4.90 -7.90
C LEU A 52 7.69 -3.90 -7.55
N VAL A 53 6.43 -4.34 -7.55
CA VAL A 53 5.29 -3.55 -7.05
C VAL A 53 4.73 -4.23 -5.80
N ASN A 54 4.96 -3.64 -4.65
CA ASN A 54 4.40 -4.09 -3.37
C ASN A 54 3.00 -3.51 -3.20
N ASN A 55 1.99 -4.26 -3.61
CA ASN A 55 0.58 -3.86 -3.61
C ASN A 55 -0.24 -4.53 -2.50
N ALA A 56 0.19 -5.65 -1.97
CA ALA A 56 -0.56 -6.40 -0.98
C ALA A 56 -0.84 -5.58 0.28
N GLY A 57 -2.06 -5.70 0.79
CA GLY A 57 -2.47 -5.00 2.00
C GLY A 57 -3.97 -5.08 2.21
N PHE A 58 -4.40 -4.86 3.44
CA PHE A 58 -5.81 -4.76 3.84
C PHE A 58 -5.98 -3.71 4.93
N GLY A 59 -7.22 -3.39 5.27
CA GLY A 59 -7.58 -2.41 6.29
C GLY A 59 -8.20 -3.07 7.52
N ILE A 60 -8.05 -2.39 8.67
CA ILE A 60 -8.81 -2.65 9.89
C ILE A 60 -9.50 -1.36 10.27
N SER A 61 -10.79 -1.44 10.65
CA SER A 61 -11.56 -0.31 11.17
C SER A 61 -12.22 -0.71 12.50
N GLY A 62 -12.15 0.21 13.46
CA GLY A 62 -12.68 0.08 14.81
C GLY A 62 -11.97 1.00 15.80
N ALA A 63 -12.48 1.11 17.00
CA ALA A 63 -11.79 1.83 18.05
C ALA A 63 -10.54 1.07 18.52
N VAL A 64 -9.47 1.79 18.82
CA VAL A 64 -8.19 1.20 19.23
C VAL A 64 -8.33 0.30 20.46
N GLU A 65 -9.12 0.70 21.45
CA GLU A 65 -9.30 -0.06 22.69
C GLU A 65 -10.07 -1.38 22.51
N PHE A 66 -10.88 -1.49 21.45
CA PHE A 66 -11.66 -2.68 21.10
C PHE A 66 -11.08 -3.48 19.94
N THR A 67 -9.92 -3.11 19.43
CA THR A 67 -9.23 -3.85 18.38
C THR A 67 -8.18 -4.75 18.99
N ASP A 68 -8.28 -6.05 18.72
CA ASP A 68 -7.29 -7.02 19.22
C ASP A 68 -5.89 -6.66 18.69
N THR A 69 -4.92 -6.68 19.60
CA THR A 69 -3.51 -6.43 19.27
C THR A 69 -2.98 -7.44 18.25
N ALA A 70 -3.43 -8.71 18.30
CA ALA A 70 -3.05 -9.71 17.30
C ALA A 70 -3.54 -9.35 15.89
N GLU A 71 -4.74 -8.77 15.75
CA GLU A 71 -5.24 -8.27 14.46
C GLU A 71 -4.41 -7.08 13.96
N ALA A 72 -4.02 -6.17 14.85
CA ALA A 72 -3.14 -5.06 14.52
C ALA A 72 -1.75 -5.54 14.07
N GLN A 73 -1.19 -6.54 14.75
CA GLN A 73 0.08 -7.18 14.38
C GLN A 73 -0.03 -7.86 13.02
N ARG A 74 -1.10 -8.61 12.76
CA ARG A 74 -1.37 -9.26 11.47
C ARG A 74 -1.47 -8.24 10.34
N LEU A 75 -2.12 -7.09 10.57
CA LEU A 75 -2.18 -6.01 9.59
C LEU A 75 -0.79 -5.47 9.26
N LEU A 76 0.02 -5.19 10.28
CA LEU A 76 1.40 -4.73 10.09
C LEU A 76 2.26 -5.78 9.39
N ASP A 77 2.07 -7.06 9.73
CA ASP A 77 2.81 -8.15 9.10
C ASP A 77 2.54 -8.24 7.59
N VAL A 78 1.29 -8.08 7.17
CA VAL A 78 0.94 -8.02 5.74
C VAL A 78 1.36 -6.69 5.11
N ASN A 79 0.90 -5.55 5.66
CA ASN A 79 1.01 -4.24 4.99
C ASN A 79 2.43 -3.68 4.98
N PHE A 80 3.26 -4.07 5.97
CA PHE A 80 4.61 -3.55 6.13
C PHE A 80 5.67 -4.65 6.03
N PHE A 81 5.64 -5.67 6.89
CA PHE A 81 6.68 -6.71 6.88
C PHE A 81 6.64 -7.60 5.65
N GLY A 82 5.47 -7.85 5.07
CA GLY A 82 5.36 -8.55 3.78
C GLY A 82 6.08 -7.81 2.66
N MET A 83 5.90 -6.47 2.60
CA MET A 83 6.66 -5.60 1.68
C MET A 83 8.18 -5.68 1.98
N VAL A 84 8.58 -5.67 3.25
CA VAL A 84 10.01 -5.79 3.64
C VAL A 84 10.59 -7.12 3.19
N ARG A 85 9.89 -8.25 3.38
CA ARG A 85 10.32 -9.58 2.92
C ARG A 85 10.51 -9.61 1.41
N MET A 86 9.54 -9.09 0.64
CA MET A 86 9.64 -8.99 -0.82
C MET A 86 10.85 -8.14 -1.25
N ASN A 87 11.06 -6.98 -0.62
CA ASN A 87 12.21 -6.14 -0.91
C ASN A 87 13.53 -6.88 -0.64
N LYS A 88 13.66 -7.52 0.53
CA LYS A 88 14.85 -8.30 0.90
C LYS A 88 15.14 -9.41 -0.12
N ALA A 89 14.12 -10.09 -0.60
CA ALA A 89 14.28 -11.20 -1.54
C ALA A 89 14.74 -10.75 -2.94
N VAL A 90 14.28 -9.59 -3.43
CA VAL A 90 14.66 -9.11 -4.78
C VAL A 90 15.93 -8.27 -4.80
N LEU A 91 16.28 -7.64 -3.68
CA LEU A 91 17.41 -6.69 -3.63
C LEU A 91 18.77 -7.27 -4.03
N PRO A 92 19.15 -8.51 -3.67
CA PRO A 92 20.40 -9.09 -4.13
C PRO A 92 20.52 -9.09 -5.65
N TYR A 93 19.48 -9.53 -6.35
CA TYR A 93 19.43 -9.61 -7.80
C TYR A 93 19.45 -8.24 -8.47
N MET A 94 18.68 -7.27 -7.96
CA MET A 94 18.69 -5.90 -8.47
C MET A 94 20.04 -5.22 -8.26
N ARG A 95 20.69 -5.45 -7.10
CA ARG A 95 22.01 -4.90 -6.78
C ARG A 95 23.08 -5.46 -7.70
N GLU A 96 23.08 -6.78 -7.95
CA GLU A 96 23.99 -7.43 -8.88
C GLU A 96 23.80 -6.91 -10.32
N ALA A 97 22.55 -6.71 -10.73
CA ALA A 97 22.22 -6.13 -12.04
C ALA A 97 22.57 -4.63 -12.15
N GLY A 98 22.91 -3.93 -11.05
CA GLY A 98 23.17 -2.49 -11.02
C GLY A 98 21.96 -1.63 -11.39
N ARG A 99 20.75 -2.18 -11.31
CA ARG A 99 19.48 -1.52 -11.66
C ARG A 99 18.29 -2.21 -11.04
N GLY A 100 17.23 -1.46 -10.80
CA GLY A 100 15.97 -1.99 -10.28
C GLY A 100 14.99 -0.87 -9.97
N ARG A 101 13.72 -1.24 -9.87
CA ARG A 101 12.65 -0.35 -9.46
C ARG A 101 11.77 -1.02 -8.41
N ILE A 102 11.58 -0.34 -7.28
CA ILE A 102 10.63 -0.76 -6.24
C ILE A 102 9.55 0.31 -6.11
N VAL A 103 8.29 -0.11 -6.21
CA VAL A 103 7.10 0.73 -6.02
C VAL A 103 6.29 0.17 -4.85
N ASN A 104 6.22 0.93 -3.76
CA ASN A 104 5.47 0.54 -2.57
C ASN A 104 4.11 1.25 -2.54
N LEU A 105 3.01 0.49 -2.38
CA LEU A 105 1.67 1.07 -2.24
C LEU A 105 1.46 1.54 -0.79
N SER A 106 1.52 2.85 -0.63
CA SER A 106 1.14 3.56 0.60
C SER A 106 -0.34 3.97 0.56
N SER A 107 -0.68 5.09 1.15
CA SER A 107 -2.01 5.71 1.13
C SER A 107 -1.91 7.20 1.50
N VAL A 108 -2.93 7.98 1.16
CA VAL A 108 -3.13 9.32 1.73
C VAL A 108 -3.28 9.27 3.25
N ALA A 109 -3.83 8.18 3.79
CA ALA A 109 -3.92 7.92 5.23
C ALA A 109 -2.55 7.86 5.94
N ALA A 110 -1.46 7.72 5.20
CA ALA A 110 -0.09 7.79 5.75
C ALA A 110 0.31 9.18 6.24
N VAL A 111 -0.31 10.23 5.72
CA VAL A 111 -0.01 11.64 6.07
C VAL A 111 -1.22 12.37 6.65
N ALA A 112 -2.40 11.81 6.50
CA ALA A 112 -3.67 12.27 7.07
C ALA A 112 -4.35 11.09 7.78
N PRO A 113 -3.91 10.73 9.01
CA PRO A 113 -4.40 9.56 9.73
C PRO A 113 -5.91 9.63 9.99
N ILE A 114 -6.63 8.58 9.64
CA ILE A 114 -8.09 8.53 9.72
C ILE A 114 -8.49 7.94 11.08
N PRO A 115 -9.36 8.60 11.86
CA PRO A 115 -9.95 8.03 13.07
C PRO A 115 -10.63 6.69 12.78
N PHE A 116 -10.59 5.78 13.75
CA PHE A 116 -11.10 4.41 13.63
C PHE A 116 -10.46 3.56 12.51
N GLN A 117 -9.36 4.07 11.91
CA GLN A 117 -8.48 3.35 10.98
C GLN A 117 -7.00 3.54 11.37
N THR A 118 -6.75 3.65 12.66
CA THR A 118 -5.45 4.03 13.24
C THR A 118 -4.32 3.10 12.83
N TYR A 119 -4.52 1.78 12.96
CA TYR A 119 -3.49 0.79 12.63
C TYR A 119 -3.15 0.76 11.15
N TYR A 120 -4.15 0.92 10.28
CA TYR A 120 -3.91 1.04 8.84
C TYR A 120 -3.10 2.31 8.52
N SER A 121 -3.50 3.44 9.06
CA SER A 121 -2.79 4.72 8.88
C SER A 121 -1.33 4.61 9.35
N ALA A 122 -1.10 4.01 10.52
CA ALA A 122 0.24 3.76 11.05
C ALA A 122 1.06 2.85 10.12
N SER A 123 0.48 1.76 9.60
CA SER A 123 1.16 0.86 8.67
C SER A 123 1.60 1.59 7.38
N LYS A 124 0.73 2.46 6.85
CA LYS A 124 1.02 3.23 5.63
C LYS A 124 2.01 4.37 5.86
N ALA A 125 2.03 4.96 7.06
CA ALA A 125 3.07 5.90 7.47
C ALA A 125 4.44 5.21 7.57
N ALA A 126 4.49 3.99 8.11
CA ALA A 126 5.69 3.18 8.14
C ALA A 126 6.22 2.87 6.72
N VAL A 127 5.33 2.55 5.76
CA VAL A 127 5.69 2.36 4.34
C VAL A 127 6.33 3.62 3.75
N ASN A 128 5.81 4.82 4.06
CA ASN A 128 6.41 6.07 3.59
C ASN A 128 7.82 6.28 4.14
N ALA A 129 7.98 6.16 5.46
CA ALA A 129 9.27 6.35 6.12
C ALA A 129 10.32 5.36 5.61
N TYR A 130 9.96 4.08 5.53
CA TYR A 130 10.79 3.01 4.98
C TYR A 130 11.20 3.29 3.53
N THR A 131 10.24 3.69 2.68
CA THR A 131 10.50 4.00 1.27
C THR A 131 11.52 5.13 1.11
N MET A 132 11.39 6.20 1.90
CA MET A 132 12.29 7.36 1.85
C MET A 132 13.72 7.01 2.27
N ALA A 133 13.87 6.20 3.34
CA ALA A 133 15.17 5.73 3.80
C ALA A 133 15.82 4.80 2.76
N LEU A 134 15.08 3.76 2.35
CA LEU A 134 15.56 2.76 1.40
C LEU A 134 15.96 3.37 0.05
N ALA A 135 15.27 4.40 -0.42
CA ALA A 135 15.62 5.11 -1.66
C ALA A 135 17.03 5.72 -1.61
N ASN A 136 17.47 6.18 -0.44
CA ASN A 136 18.84 6.71 -0.24
C ASN A 136 19.88 5.58 -0.12
N GLU A 137 19.54 4.51 0.60
CA GLU A 137 20.43 3.35 0.77
C GLU A 137 20.75 2.68 -0.59
N LEU A 138 19.77 2.62 -1.48
CA LEU A 138 19.88 1.89 -2.75
C LEU A 138 20.34 2.73 -3.93
N ARG A 139 20.42 4.04 -3.77
CA ARG A 139 20.88 4.97 -4.83
C ARG A 139 22.24 4.60 -5.41
N PRO A 140 23.27 4.23 -4.60
CA PRO A 140 24.59 3.86 -5.12
C PRO A 140 24.55 2.62 -6.02
N PHE A 141 23.53 1.77 -5.91
CA PHE A 141 23.37 0.56 -6.70
C PHE A 141 22.49 0.73 -7.96
N GLY A 142 22.12 1.97 -8.31
CA GLY A 142 21.26 2.23 -9.47
C GLY A 142 19.80 1.78 -9.27
N ILE A 143 19.40 1.40 -8.05
CA ILE A 143 18.04 0.97 -7.71
C ILE A 143 17.24 2.17 -7.25
N THR A 144 16.06 2.34 -7.79
CA THR A 144 15.14 3.43 -7.41
C THR A 144 13.96 2.89 -6.64
N VAL A 145 13.61 3.55 -5.54
CA VAL A 145 12.47 3.20 -4.69
C VAL A 145 11.52 4.38 -4.62
N CYS A 146 10.24 4.13 -4.76
CA CYS A 146 9.22 5.16 -4.60
C CYS A 146 7.94 4.59 -3.97
N ALA A 147 7.16 5.46 -3.33
CA ALA A 147 5.82 5.14 -2.86
C ALA A 147 4.75 5.81 -3.70
N VAL A 148 3.62 5.13 -3.86
CA VAL A 148 2.40 5.71 -4.41
C VAL A 148 1.36 5.78 -3.30
N GLN A 149 0.76 6.94 -3.11
CA GLN A 149 -0.31 7.23 -2.14
C GLN A 149 -1.63 7.36 -2.88
N PRO A 150 -2.41 6.29 -3.03
CA PRO A 150 -3.79 6.42 -3.44
C PRO A 150 -4.63 7.10 -2.36
N GLY A 151 -5.68 7.80 -2.77
CA GLY A 151 -6.87 8.02 -1.97
C GLY A 151 -7.84 6.86 -2.17
N ASP A 152 -9.14 7.16 -2.23
CA ASP A 152 -10.18 6.15 -2.40
C ASP A 152 -10.20 5.56 -3.81
N ILE A 153 -10.20 4.24 -3.89
CA ILE A 153 -10.28 3.46 -5.13
C ILE A 153 -11.38 2.41 -4.96
N HIS A 154 -12.27 2.31 -5.92
CA HIS A 154 -13.34 1.32 -5.95
C HIS A 154 -12.78 -0.08 -6.23
N THR A 155 -12.42 -0.82 -5.20
CA THR A 155 -11.84 -2.17 -5.31
C THR A 155 -12.45 -3.11 -4.26
N GLY A 156 -12.04 -4.39 -4.29
CA GLY A 156 -12.36 -5.33 -3.22
C GLY A 156 -11.73 -5.01 -1.85
N PHE A 157 -10.97 -3.92 -1.72
CA PHE A 157 -10.35 -3.50 -0.45
C PHE A 157 -11.41 -3.23 0.64
N THR A 158 -12.52 -2.57 0.28
CA THR A 158 -13.63 -2.27 1.19
C THR A 158 -14.24 -3.55 1.76
N ALA A 159 -14.45 -4.57 0.92
CA ALA A 159 -14.99 -5.86 1.34
C ALA A 159 -13.96 -6.68 2.15
N ALA A 160 -12.68 -6.53 1.87
CA ALA A 160 -11.60 -7.22 2.58
C ALA A 160 -11.22 -6.59 3.92
N ARG A 161 -11.75 -5.40 4.24
CA ARG A 161 -11.50 -4.71 5.50
C ARG A 161 -12.08 -5.51 6.67
N VAL A 162 -11.26 -5.74 7.70
CA VAL A 162 -11.72 -6.24 9.00
C VAL A 162 -12.39 -5.08 9.74
N LYS A 163 -13.63 -5.27 10.19
CA LYS A 163 -14.43 -4.25 10.85
C LYS A 163 -14.86 -4.75 12.21
N THR A 164 -14.64 -3.95 13.25
CA THR A 164 -15.29 -4.16 14.54
C THR A 164 -16.16 -2.96 14.86
N MET A 165 -17.36 -3.26 15.33
CA MET A 165 -18.31 -2.28 15.85
C MET A 165 -18.38 -2.32 17.38
N GLU A 166 -17.49 -3.10 18.00
CA GLU A 166 -17.41 -3.21 19.45
C GLU A 166 -17.15 -1.82 20.06
N GLY A 167 -17.93 -1.48 21.08
CA GLY A 167 -17.88 -0.18 21.76
C GLY A 167 -18.51 0.99 21.00
N ASP A 168 -19.25 0.77 19.89
CA ASP A 168 -19.86 1.88 19.14
C ASP A 168 -20.87 2.68 19.97
N ASP A 169 -21.57 2.03 20.90
CA ASP A 169 -22.44 2.69 21.89
C ASP A 169 -21.64 3.60 22.83
N ALA A 170 -20.52 3.13 23.36
CA ALA A 170 -19.62 3.91 24.22
C ALA A 170 -19.03 5.12 23.46
N TYR A 171 -18.83 4.98 22.15
CA TYR A 171 -18.38 6.07 21.26
C TYR A 171 -19.54 6.89 20.66
N GLY A 172 -20.78 6.68 21.12
CA GLY A 172 -21.97 7.42 20.65
C GLY A 172 -22.26 7.22 19.16
N GLY A 173 -22.04 6.03 18.61
CA GLY A 173 -22.28 5.68 17.22
C GLY A 173 -21.21 6.20 16.24
N ARG A 174 -20.09 6.75 16.74
CA ARG A 174 -19.05 7.38 15.90
C ARG A 174 -18.23 6.37 15.08
N ILE A 175 -18.05 5.15 15.60
CA ILE A 175 -17.34 4.09 14.89
C ILE A 175 -18.13 3.74 13.62
N GLY A 176 -19.43 3.47 13.77
CA GLY A 176 -20.31 3.12 12.65
C GLY A 176 -20.38 4.21 11.59
N ARG A 177 -20.57 5.46 12.02
CA ARG A 177 -20.59 6.60 11.07
C ARG A 177 -19.27 6.75 10.32
N SER A 178 -18.13 6.60 10.99
CA SER A 178 -16.82 6.68 10.36
C SER A 178 -16.62 5.56 9.33
N VAL A 179 -16.97 4.33 9.69
CA VAL A 179 -16.87 3.17 8.78
C VAL A 179 -17.76 3.37 7.56
N GLN A 180 -19.02 3.77 7.74
CA GLN A 180 -19.94 4.07 6.64
C GLN A 180 -19.41 5.18 5.72
N ARG A 181 -18.81 6.22 6.28
CA ARG A 181 -18.20 7.30 5.52
C ARG A 181 -17.04 6.79 4.67
N MET A 182 -16.12 6.02 5.25
CA MET A 182 -15.00 5.42 4.51
C MET A 182 -15.47 4.51 3.38
N GLU A 183 -16.49 3.67 3.64
CA GLU A 183 -17.07 2.78 2.61
C GLU A 183 -17.72 3.55 1.48
N HIS A 184 -18.48 4.60 1.81
CA HIS A 184 -19.07 5.48 0.82
C HIS A 184 -18.01 6.14 -0.08
N ASP A 185 -16.94 6.68 0.52
CA ASP A 185 -15.87 7.35 -0.22
C ASP A 185 -15.10 6.36 -1.11
N GLU A 186 -14.84 5.14 -0.63
CA GLU A 186 -14.20 4.08 -1.42
C GLU A 186 -15.08 3.55 -2.56
N GLN A 187 -16.39 3.36 -2.31
CA GLN A 187 -17.33 2.93 -3.35
C GLN A 187 -17.48 3.96 -4.47
N ASN A 188 -17.35 5.25 -4.13
CA ASN A 188 -17.35 6.37 -5.09
C ASN A 188 -15.91 6.78 -5.50
N GLY A 189 -14.94 5.95 -5.16
CA GLY A 189 -13.54 6.18 -5.41
C GLY A 189 -13.16 6.09 -6.90
N MET A 190 -11.86 6.26 -7.17
CA MET A 190 -11.30 6.16 -8.50
C MET A 190 -11.49 4.75 -9.08
N ASP A 191 -11.71 4.66 -10.38
CA ASP A 191 -11.66 3.42 -11.14
C ASP A 191 -10.28 2.73 -10.96
N PRO A 192 -10.25 1.44 -10.59
CA PRO A 192 -9.02 0.69 -10.37
C PRO A 192 -8.13 0.60 -11.63
N ALA A 193 -8.70 0.60 -12.82
CA ALA A 193 -7.92 0.59 -14.06
C ALA A 193 -7.12 1.90 -14.22
N LYS A 194 -7.70 3.05 -13.87
CA LYS A 194 -7.01 4.35 -13.88
C LYS A 194 -5.90 4.40 -12.82
N ALA A 195 -6.15 3.85 -11.63
CA ALA A 195 -5.14 3.75 -10.58
C ALA A 195 -3.99 2.83 -11.02
N GLY A 196 -4.29 1.66 -11.57
CA GLY A 196 -3.31 0.72 -12.12
C GLY A 196 -2.46 1.32 -13.25
N ALA A 197 -3.09 2.07 -14.15
CA ALA A 197 -2.38 2.79 -15.22
C ALA A 197 -1.43 3.87 -14.67
N PHE A 198 -1.83 4.56 -13.60
CA PHE A 198 -0.96 5.53 -12.92
C PHE A 198 0.25 4.83 -12.27
N ILE A 199 0.02 3.74 -11.54
CA ILE A 199 1.08 2.95 -10.88
C ILE A 199 2.06 2.39 -11.94
N ALA A 200 1.56 1.84 -13.04
CA ALA A 200 2.39 1.35 -14.14
C ALA A 200 3.25 2.46 -14.74
N ARG A 201 2.69 3.65 -14.95
CA ARG A 201 3.43 4.82 -15.44
C ARG A 201 4.54 5.25 -14.47
N VAL A 202 4.29 5.20 -13.16
CA VAL A 202 5.31 5.48 -12.12
C VAL A 202 6.40 4.40 -12.16
N ALA A 203 6.02 3.13 -12.26
CA ALA A 203 6.94 2.00 -12.34
C ALA A 203 7.88 2.10 -13.55
N MET A 204 7.40 2.59 -14.68
CA MET A 204 8.17 2.74 -15.93
C MET A 204 8.89 4.09 -16.08
N LYS A 205 8.71 5.02 -15.14
CA LYS A 205 9.28 6.37 -15.27
C LYS A 205 10.79 6.38 -15.05
N ARG A 206 11.54 7.00 -15.96
CA ARG A 206 13.02 7.04 -15.92
C ARG A 206 13.59 7.60 -14.60
N ARG A 207 13.00 8.69 -14.08
CA ARG A 207 13.41 9.35 -12.83
C ARG A 207 12.18 9.60 -11.96
N PRO A 208 11.75 8.64 -11.14
CA PRO A 208 10.59 8.84 -10.27
C PRO A 208 10.93 9.77 -9.10
N LYS A 209 9.89 10.47 -8.64
CA LYS A 209 9.92 11.12 -7.32
C LYS A 209 9.84 10.06 -6.21
N PRO A 210 10.32 10.33 -5.02
CA PRO A 210 10.21 9.36 -3.90
C PRO A 210 8.76 9.03 -3.51
N ILE A 211 7.85 10.00 -3.61
CA ILE A 211 6.43 9.83 -3.26
C ILE A 211 5.54 10.45 -4.34
N TYR A 212 4.49 9.74 -4.71
CA TYR A 212 3.43 10.17 -5.61
C TYR A 212 2.08 10.06 -4.91
N THR A 213 1.22 11.03 -5.13
CA THR A 213 -0.20 10.98 -4.74
C THR A 213 -1.04 10.93 -6.01
N ILE A 214 -2.03 10.03 -6.05
CA ILE A 214 -2.94 9.89 -7.19
C ILE A 214 -4.06 10.94 -7.05
N ARG A 215 -4.53 11.51 -8.18
CA ARG A 215 -5.56 12.56 -8.31
C ARG A 215 -5.09 13.92 -7.76
N LEU A 216 -5.58 14.97 -8.40
CA LEU A 216 -5.18 16.36 -8.07
C LEU A 216 -5.77 16.84 -6.74
N ASP A 217 -6.99 16.42 -6.43
CA ASP A 217 -7.65 16.73 -5.15
C ASP A 217 -6.87 16.16 -3.96
N TYR A 218 -6.45 14.90 -4.04
CA TYR A 218 -5.59 14.31 -3.00
C TYR A 218 -4.19 14.92 -2.97
N GLN A 219 -3.62 15.32 -4.11
CA GLN A 219 -2.35 16.05 -4.13
C GLN A 219 -2.47 17.38 -3.40
N PHE A 220 -3.56 18.11 -3.63
CA PHE A 220 -3.85 19.36 -2.91
C PHE A 220 -4.05 19.10 -1.41
N PHE A 221 -4.80 18.07 -1.05
CA PHE A 221 -4.98 17.68 0.34
C PHE A 221 -3.66 17.32 1.03
N VAL A 222 -2.82 16.49 0.40
CA VAL A 222 -1.48 16.17 0.89
C VAL A 222 -0.58 17.40 0.98
N PHE A 223 -0.70 18.36 0.08
CA PHE A 223 0.00 19.63 0.19
C PHE A 223 -0.46 20.41 1.44
N LEU A 224 -1.76 20.45 1.72
CA LEU A 224 -2.28 21.10 2.93
C LEU A 224 -1.72 20.45 4.22
N THR A 225 -1.49 19.14 4.25
CA THR A 225 -0.90 18.48 5.44
C THR A 225 0.51 18.99 5.77
N ARG A 226 1.20 19.61 4.82
CA ARG A 226 2.57 20.14 4.99
C ARG A 226 2.61 21.56 5.49
N ILE A 227 1.53 22.33 5.29
CA ILE A 227 1.48 23.77 5.62
C ILE A 227 0.56 24.08 6.79
N LEU A 228 -0.46 23.25 7.03
CA LEU A 228 -1.37 23.45 8.15
C LEU A 228 -0.70 23.03 9.47
N PRO A 229 -0.92 23.80 10.56
CA PRO A 229 -0.54 23.33 11.90
C PRO A 229 -1.20 21.99 12.22
N GLY A 230 -0.45 21.08 12.84
CA GLY A 230 -0.93 19.72 13.13
C GLY A 230 -2.27 19.66 13.88
N ARG A 231 -2.50 20.61 14.81
CA ARG A 231 -3.78 20.73 15.53
C ARG A 231 -4.95 21.01 14.59
N THR A 232 -4.77 21.92 13.65
CA THR A 232 -5.80 22.30 12.66
C THR A 232 -6.09 21.14 11.72
N LEU A 233 -5.04 20.50 11.20
CA LEU A 233 -5.18 19.34 10.33
C LEU A 233 -5.93 18.21 11.04
N ASN A 234 -5.50 17.84 12.25
CA ASN A 234 -6.12 16.76 13.02
C ASN A 234 -7.60 17.06 13.34
N TRP A 235 -7.93 18.31 13.65
CA TRP A 235 -9.31 18.75 13.86
C TRP A 235 -10.15 18.61 12.59
N LEU A 236 -9.64 19.02 11.42
CA LEU A 236 -10.34 18.88 10.13
C LEU A 236 -10.61 17.42 9.78
N ILE A 237 -9.62 16.54 9.98
CA ILE A 237 -9.80 15.08 9.75
C ILE A 237 -10.84 14.52 10.72
N GLY A 238 -10.83 14.96 11.98
CA GLY A 238 -11.83 14.60 12.98
C GLY A 238 -13.26 15.01 12.58
N LEU A 239 -13.40 16.18 11.96
CA LEU A 239 -14.71 16.64 11.44
C LEU A 239 -15.22 15.78 10.28
N LEU A 240 -14.33 15.23 9.48
CA LEU A 240 -14.70 14.41 8.32
C LEU A 240 -15.08 12.96 8.71
N TYR A 241 -14.36 12.38 9.69
CA TYR A 241 -14.43 10.94 9.98
C TYR A 241 -14.78 10.57 11.43
N ALA A 242 -14.92 11.53 12.34
CA ALA A 242 -15.15 11.25 13.76
C ALA A 242 -16.32 12.02 14.38
N LYS A 243 -17.25 12.52 13.56
CA LYS A 243 -18.50 13.16 14.04
C LYS A 243 -19.55 12.16 14.42
#